data_49134b7310351faf9e000797b3a27aac
#
_entry.id   49134b7310351faf9e000797b3a27aac
#
_cell.length_a   1.000
_cell.length_b   1.000
_cell.length_c   1.000
_cell.angle_alpha   90.00
_cell.angle_beta   90.00
_cell.angle_gamma   90.00
#
_symmetry.space_group_name_H-M   'P 1'
#
loop_
_entity.id
_entity.type
_entity.pdbx_description
1 polymer ?
#
loop_
_entity_poly.entity_id
_entity_poly.type
_entity_poly.pdbx_seq_one_letter_code
_entity_poly.pdbx_strand_id
1 'polypeptide(L)'
;MLVYFADLAHDHFKVNQYTPTGIGYLTAYSKFKFGNHVEFRLFKSVNKLLDTYEKEKPDLVGLSNYTWNTGLSKFAGSFIKKRDPSLPIIMGGPNIRIDEKGIEEFLRKTEYVDTYCMFAGEFSVYEILKFLLNQPRNQRTANDLRNHITNGCYSIYNDRLIGNSNYTRPDDLDEIPSPFLTGLMDPFLKEGYYPIL
;
A
#
# COMPACT_ATOMS: atom_id res chain seq x y z
N MET A 1 -0.30 6.25 -14.42
CA MET A 1 -0.47 5.02 -13.60
C MET A 1 -1.46 5.32 -12.51
N LEU A 2 -2.45 4.44 -12.28
CA LEU A 2 -3.45 4.60 -11.23
C LEU A 2 -3.14 3.68 -10.05
N VAL A 3 -3.09 4.25 -8.84
CA VAL A 3 -2.74 3.53 -7.60
C VAL A 3 -3.85 3.70 -6.58
N TYR A 4 -4.27 2.59 -5.98
CA TYR A 4 -5.21 2.58 -4.85
C TYR A 4 -4.46 2.29 -3.56
N PHE A 5 -4.59 3.17 -2.57
CA PHE A 5 -4.13 2.91 -1.21
C PHE A 5 -5.31 2.83 -0.25
N ALA A 6 -5.30 1.81 0.60
CA ALA A 6 -6.38 1.58 1.55
C ALA A 6 -5.86 1.32 2.96
N ASP A 7 -6.34 2.13 3.89
CA ASP A 7 -6.24 1.92 5.34
C ASP A 7 -7.64 1.67 5.88
N LEU A 8 -8.09 0.41 5.72
CA LEU A 8 -9.48 0.03 5.88
C LEU A 8 -9.94 0.08 7.34
N ALA A 9 -11.15 0.55 7.56
CA ALA A 9 -11.86 0.54 8.82
C ALA A 9 -13.26 -0.08 8.65
N HIS A 10 -13.86 -0.55 9.74
CA HIS A 10 -15.21 -1.09 9.72
C HIS A 10 -16.24 0.03 9.51
N ASP A 11 -17.12 -0.12 8.53
CA ASP A 11 -18.16 0.87 8.20
C ASP A 11 -19.27 0.93 9.29
N HIS A 12 -19.53 -0.18 10.00
CA HIS A 12 -20.61 -0.29 10.97
C HIS A 12 -20.19 0.03 12.42
N PHE A 13 -18.92 -0.03 12.71
CA PHE A 13 -18.39 0.28 14.03
C PHE A 13 -17.53 1.54 13.95
N LYS A 14 -17.79 2.50 14.83
CA LYS A 14 -17.00 3.73 14.93
C LYS A 14 -15.61 3.46 15.56
N VAL A 15 -14.90 2.46 15.04
CA VAL A 15 -13.52 2.16 15.41
C VAL A 15 -12.59 2.75 14.34
N ASN A 16 -11.48 3.32 14.79
CA ASN A 16 -10.48 3.96 13.91
C ASN A 16 -11.08 5.11 13.05
N GLN A 17 -11.65 6.11 13.73
CA GLN A 17 -12.19 7.32 13.12
C GLN A 17 -11.10 8.36 12.75
N TYR A 18 -9.85 7.95 12.70
CA TYR A 18 -8.75 8.82 12.32
C TYR A 18 -8.53 8.85 10.81
N THR A 19 -8.05 9.98 10.33
CA THR A 19 -7.59 10.10 8.94
C THR A 19 -6.54 9.02 8.63
N PRO A 20 -6.52 8.50 7.39
CA PRO A 20 -5.56 7.46 6.99
C PRO A 20 -4.17 8.06 6.73
N THR A 21 -3.55 8.60 7.78
CA THR A 21 -2.33 9.43 7.69
C THR A 21 -1.16 8.66 7.09
N GLY A 22 -0.99 7.37 7.41
CA GLY A 22 0.09 6.55 6.84
C GLY A 22 0.05 6.50 5.31
N ILE A 23 -1.09 6.10 4.73
CA ILE A 23 -1.23 6.11 3.25
C ILE A 23 -1.25 7.53 2.68
N GLY A 24 -1.59 8.51 3.49
CA GLY A 24 -1.49 9.93 3.16
C GLY A 24 -0.04 10.37 2.90
N TYR A 25 0.88 10.01 3.79
CA TYR A 25 2.31 10.30 3.63
C TYR A 25 2.90 9.58 2.42
N LEU A 26 2.59 8.29 2.22
CA LEU A 26 3.00 7.55 1.02
C LEU A 26 2.56 8.27 -0.26
N THR A 27 1.31 8.74 -0.27
CA THR A 27 0.73 9.46 -1.41
C THR A 27 1.37 10.82 -1.62
N ALA A 28 1.53 11.62 -0.54
CA ALA A 28 2.11 12.96 -0.62
C ALA A 28 3.54 12.90 -1.17
N TYR A 29 4.37 12.00 -0.63
CA TYR A 29 5.74 11.79 -1.10
C TYR A 29 5.78 11.34 -2.57
N SER A 30 4.96 10.34 -2.92
CA SER A 30 4.91 9.84 -4.29
C SER A 30 4.42 10.90 -5.28
N LYS A 31 3.42 11.70 -4.94
CA LYS A 31 2.97 12.82 -5.78
C LYS A 31 4.04 13.90 -5.93
N PHE A 32 4.78 14.19 -4.88
CA PHE A 32 5.91 15.12 -4.95
C PHE A 32 6.99 14.65 -5.92
N LYS A 33 7.30 13.34 -5.92
CA LYS A 33 8.34 12.76 -6.78
C LYS A 33 7.89 12.54 -8.23
N PHE A 34 6.64 12.14 -8.46
CA PHE A 34 6.15 11.73 -9.79
C PHE A 34 5.19 12.71 -10.45
N GLY A 35 4.69 13.72 -9.71
CA GLY A 35 3.73 14.68 -10.24
C GLY A 35 2.48 13.98 -10.82
N ASN A 36 2.12 14.34 -12.04
CA ASN A 36 0.93 13.82 -12.73
C ASN A 36 1.13 12.44 -13.39
N HIS A 37 2.33 11.83 -13.29
CA HIS A 37 2.56 10.50 -13.85
C HIS A 37 1.86 9.40 -13.06
N VAL A 38 1.48 9.68 -11.79
CA VAL A 38 0.76 8.75 -10.91
C VAL A 38 -0.47 9.44 -10.32
N GLU A 39 -1.63 8.83 -10.52
CA GLU A 39 -2.89 9.20 -9.88
C GLU A 39 -3.14 8.29 -8.68
N PHE A 40 -3.65 8.84 -7.59
CA PHE A 40 -3.94 8.10 -6.37
C PHE A 40 -5.39 8.21 -5.96
N ARG A 41 -5.95 7.10 -5.49
CA ARG A 41 -7.22 7.05 -4.76
C ARG A 41 -7.01 6.44 -3.40
N LEU A 42 -7.50 7.10 -2.36
CA LEU A 42 -7.33 6.69 -0.97
C LEU A 42 -8.65 6.20 -0.39
N PHE A 43 -8.62 5.09 0.34
CA PHE A 43 -9.82 4.44 0.86
C PHE A 43 -9.71 4.12 2.36
N LYS A 44 -10.81 4.38 3.09
CA LYS A 44 -11.06 3.89 4.45
C LYS A 44 -12.16 2.82 4.46
N SER A 45 -13.11 2.89 3.54
CA SER A 45 -14.22 1.94 3.41
C SER A 45 -13.88 0.83 2.42
N VAL A 46 -14.09 -0.41 2.83
CA VAL A 46 -13.93 -1.58 1.97
C VAL A 46 -14.94 -1.57 0.82
N ASN A 47 -16.18 -1.14 1.09
CA ASN A 47 -17.21 -1.06 0.05
C ASN A 47 -16.81 -0.02 -1.02
N LYS A 48 -16.40 1.18 -0.61
CA LYS A 48 -15.93 2.21 -1.56
C LYS A 48 -14.73 1.73 -2.39
N LEU A 49 -13.78 1.01 -1.77
CA LEU A 49 -12.64 0.43 -2.48
C LEU A 49 -13.10 -0.55 -3.57
N LEU A 50 -13.95 -1.51 -3.20
CA LEU A 50 -14.37 -2.57 -4.11
C LEU A 50 -15.32 -2.04 -5.21
N ASP A 51 -16.25 -1.15 -4.88
CA ASP A 51 -17.12 -0.50 -5.86
C ASP A 51 -16.34 0.34 -6.88
N THR A 52 -15.26 1.00 -6.41
CA THR A 52 -14.39 1.75 -7.31
C THR A 52 -13.55 0.81 -8.16
N TYR A 53 -13.03 -0.27 -7.59
CA TYR A 53 -12.27 -1.29 -8.30
C TYR A 53 -13.09 -1.95 -9.42
N GLU A 54 -14.39 -2.21 -9.23
CA GLU A 54 -15.23 -2.79 -10.28
C GLU A 54 -15.44 -1.82 -11.46
N LYS A 55 -15.44 -0.52 -11.21
CA LYS A 55 -15.62 0.52 -12.24
C LYS A 55 -14.35 0.90 -12.96
N GLU A 56 -13.24 0.95 -12.24
CA GLU A 56 -11.95 1.40 -12.74
C GLU A 56 -10.82 0.57 -12.12
N LYS A 57 -10.03 -0.09 -12.95
CA LYS A 57 -8.96 -0.98 -12.50
C LYS A 57 -7.68 -0.19 -12.26
N PRO A 58 -7.08 -0.26 -11.05
CA PRO A 58 -5.78 0.33 -10.80
C PRO A 58 -4.65 -0.49 -11.42
N ASP A 59 -3.46 0.12 -11.50
CA ASP A 59 -2.22 -0.57 -11.87
C ASP A 59 -1.51 -1.17 -10.63
N LEU A 60 -1.86 -0.71 -9.41
CA LEU A 60 -1.32 -1.18 -8.13
C LEU A 60 -2.33 -0.94 -7.01
N VAL A 61 -2.42 -1.88 -6.07
CA VAL A 61 -3.16 -1.71 -4.80
C VAL A 61 -2.19 -1.81 -3.62
N GLY A 62 -2.26 -0.87 -2.69
CA GLY A 62 -1.56 -0.92 -1.42
C GLY A 62 -2.53 -1.02 -0.25
N LEU A 63 -2.30 -1.96 0.64
CA LEU A 63 -3.13 -2.24 1.81
C LEU A 63 -2.33 -2.01 3.09
N SER A 64 -2.89 -1.30 4.06
CA SER A 64 -2.29 -1.22 5.38
C SER A 64 -2.55 -2.50 6.18
N ASN A 65 -1.61 -2.84 7.09
CA ASN A 65 -1.70 -4.01 7.95
C ASN A 65 -1.53 -3.60 9.42
N TYR A 66 -2.67 -3.36 10.06
CA TYR A 66 -2.79 -3.17 11.50
C TYR A 66 -3.64 -4.29 12.10
N THR A 67 -3.56 -4.49 13.41
CA THR A 67 -4.35 -5.53 14.10
C THR A 67 -5.86 -5.38 13.88
N TRP A 68 -6.34 -4.15 13.76
CA TRP A 68 -7.77 -3.86 13.59
C TRP A 68 -8.28 -3.99 12.15
N ASN A 69 -7.41 -3.96 11.13
CA ASN A 69 -7.84 -4.02 9.74
C ASN A 69 -7.35 -5.24 8.94
N THR A 70 -6.58 -6.13 9.55
CA THR A 70 -6.04 -7.34 8.89
C THR A 70 -7.15 -8.15 8.19
N GLY A 71 -8.29 -8.33 8.85
CA GLY A 71 -9.44 -9.07 8.28
C GLY A 71 -10.03 -8.38 7.05
N LEU A 72 -10.18 -7.05 7.10
CA LEU A 72 -10.67 -6.24 5.98
C LEU A 72 -9.70 -6.24 4.80
N SER A 73 -8.40 -6.08 5.09
CA SER A 73 -7.34 -6.12 4.08
C SER A 73 -7.26 -7.50 3.41
N LYS A 74 -7.40 -8.58 4.20
CA LYS A 74 -7.50 -9.95 3.65
C LYS A 74 -8.71 -10.11 2.75
N PHE A 75 -9.87 -9.65 3.18
CA PHE A 75 -11.09 -9.74 2.38
C PHE A 75 -10.93 -8.99 1.05
N ALA A 76 -10.50 -7.71 1.10
CA ALA A 76 -10.32 -6.89 -0.09
C ALA A 76 -9.24 -7.44 -1.02
N GLY A 77 -8.06 -7.80 -0.50
CA GLY A 77 -6.96 -8.35 -1.29
C GLY A 77 -7.33 -9.67 -1.96
N SER A 78 -7.98 -10.58 -1.22
CA SER A 78 -8.42 -11.86 -1.78
C SER A 78 -9.53 -11.70 -2.83
N PHE A 79 -10.45 -10.75 -2.62
CA PHE A 79 -11.49 -10.41 -3.60
C PHE A 79 -10.87 -9.92 -4.92
N ILE A 80 -9.88 -9.02 -4.83
CA ILE A 80 -9.18 -8.46 -5.99
C ILE A 80 -8.38 -9.54 -6.70
N LYS A 81 -7.57 -10.33 -5.98
CA LYS A 81 -6.75 -11.40 -6.56
C LYS A 81 -7.56 -12.51 -7.23
N LYS A 82 -8.75 -12.81 -6.73
CA LYS A 82 -9.65 -13.78 -7.35
C LYS A 82 -10.14 -13.31 -8.74
N ARG A 83 -10.24 -11.99 -8.96
CA ARG A 83 -10.69 -11.39 -10.22
C ARG A 83 -9.54 -11.04 -11.16
N ASP A 84 -8.45 -10.59 -10.60
CA ASP A 84 -7.23 -10.24 -11.33
C ASP A 84 -6.00 -10.72 -10.54
N PRO A 85 -5.57 -11.97 -10.75
CA PRO A 85 -4.37 -12.53 -10.13
C PRO A 85 -3.10 -11.78 -10.49
N SER A 86 -3.10 -11.09 -11.64
CA SER A 86 -1.93 -10.36 -12.16
C SER A 86 -1.75 -8.97 -11.56
N LEU A 87 -2.81 -8.38 -10.99
CA LEU A 87 -2.73 -7.05 -10.40
C LEU A 87 -1.79 -7.04 -9.17
N PRO A 88 -0.74 -6.19 -9.16
CA PRO A 88 0.15 -6.09 -8.01
C PRO A 88 -0.58 -5.60 -6.75
N ILE A 89 -0.37 -6.29 -5.62
CA ILE A 89 -0.83 -5.86 -4.30
C ILE A 89 0.37 -5.78 -3.36
N ILE A 90 0.65 -4.58 -2.86
CA ILE A 90 1.61 -4.36 -1.79
C ILE A 90 0.91 -4.23 -0.44
N MET A 91 1.62 -4.54 0.62
CA MET A 91 1.13 -4.36 1.98
C MET A 91 2.22 -3.75 2.85
N GLY A 92 1.85 -2.99 3.86
CA GLY A 92 2.77 -2.45 4.85
C GLY A 92 2.05 -2.16 6.16
N GLY A 93 2.81 -1.95 7.21
CA GLY A 93 2.30 -1.66 8.55
C GLY A 93 2.92 -2.55 9.62
N PRO A 94 2.67 -2.26 10.90
CA PRO A 94 3.41 -2.86 12.01
C PRO A 94 2.94 -4.27 12.42
N ASN A 95 1.84 -4.79 11.86
CA ASN A 95 1.27 -6.07 12.27
C ASN A 95 1.94 -7.26 11.58
N ILE A 96 3.26 -7.34 11.70
CA ILE A 96 4.11 -8.42 11.19
C ILE A 96 5.31 -8.61 12.12
N ARG A 97 5.83 -9.83 12.20
CA ARG A 97 7.12 -10.08 12.86
C ARG A 97 8.24 -9.53 11.97
N ILE A 98 9.30 -9.03 12.62
CA ILE A 98 10.42 -8.39 11.90
C ILE A 98 11.56 -9.34 11.56
N ASP A 99 11.53 -10.58 12.06
CA ASP A 99 12.51 -11.63 11.71
C ASP A 99 12.10 -12.31 10.39
N GLU A 100 13.09 -12.73 9.60
CA GLU A 100 12.86 -13.31 8.27
C GLU A 100 11.91 -14.50 8.29
N LYS A 101 12.00 -15.36 9.31
CA LYS A 101 11.10 -16.52 9.46
C LYS A 101 9.65 -16.08 9.63
N GLY A 102 9.42 -15.05 10.47
CA GLY A 102 8.08 -14.49 10.69
C GLY A 102 7.53 -13.79 9.45
N ILE A 103 8.39 -13.08 8.70
CA ILE A 103 8.02 -12.45 7.42
C ILE A 103 7.64 -13.54 6.40
N GLU A 104 8.44 -14.58 6.27
CA GLU A 104 8.17 -15.68 5.35
C GLU A 104 6.86 -16.41 5.69
N GLU A 105 6.66 -16.76 6.97
CA GLU A 105 5.41 -17.38 7.44
C GLU A 105 4.18 -16.52 7.15
N PHE A 106 4.31 -15.19 7.33
CA PHE A 106 3.24 -14.24 7.03
C PHE A 106 2.93 -14.22 5.53
N LEU A 107 3.93 -14.02 4.68
CA LEU A 107 3.75 -13.92 3.23
C LEU A 107 3.21 -15.22 2.63
N ARG A 108 3.63 -16.39 3.11
CA ARG A 108 3.09 -17.69 2.68
C ARG A 108 1.62 -17.89 3.06
N LYS A 109 1.15 -17.26 4.16
CA LYS A 109 -0.26 -17.29 4.61
C LYS A 109 -1.12 -16.21 3.96
N THR A 110 -0.50 -15.20 3.35
CA THR A 110 -1.18 -14.03 2.76
C THR A 110 -0.94 -13.97 1.25
N GLU A 111 -1.37 -15.02 0.53
CA GLU A 111 -1.15 -15.20 -0.92
C GLU A 111 -1.64 -14.04 -1.79
N TYR A 112 -2.53 -13.19 -1.25
CA TYR A 112 -3.01 -11.97 -1.92
C TYR A 112 -2.00 -10.82 -1.87
N VAL A 113 -0.91 -10.92 -1.09
CA VAL A 113 0.15 -9.92 -0.99
C VAL A 113 1.33 -10.34 -1.87
N ASP A 114 1.74 -9.48 -2.77
CA ASP A 114 2.88 -9.73 -3.65
C ASP A 114 4.19 -9.26 -3.02
N THR A 115 4.15 -8.10 -2.34
CA THR A 115 5.32 -7.51 -1.69
C THR A 115 4.90 -6.87 -0.38
N TYR A 116 5.67 -7.10 0.68
CA TYR A 116 5.47 -6.43 1.96
C TYR A 116 6.54 -5.37 2.18
N CYS A 117 6.11 -4.12 2.38
CA CYS A 117 6.98 -3.00 2.71
C CYS A 117 7.14 -2.91 4.23
N MET A 118 8.37 -3.07 4.70
CA MET A 118 8.75 -2.97 6.11
C MET A 118 9.00 -1.51 6.49
N PHE A 119 8.86 -1.18 7.77
CA PHE A 119 9.25 0.11 8.35
C PHE A 119 8.61 1.35 7.66
N ALA A 120 9.41 2.38 7.38
CA ALA A 120 8.99 3.59 6.69
C ALA A 120 8.78 3.29 5.19
N GLY A 121 7.51 3.32 4.77
CA GLY A 121 7.12 2.87 3.43
C GLY A 121 7.35 3.88 2.31
N GLU A 122 7.61 5.16 2.63
CA GLU A 122 7.66 6.25 1.65
C GLU A 122 8.68 5.98 0.54
N PHE A 123 9.89 5.59 0.93
CA PHE A 123 10.99 5.29 -0.02
C PHE A 123 10.77 3.96 -0.75
N SER A 124 10.34 2.93 -0.04
CA SER A 124 10.07 1.62 -0.65
C SER A 124 8.94 1.70 -1.67
N VAL A 125 7.87 2.41 -1.35
CA VAL A 125 6.77 2.65 -2.29
C VAL A 125 7.22 3.50 -3.48
N TYR A 126 8.04 4.53 -3.25
CA TYR A 126 8.62 5.32 -4.34
C TYR A 126 9.43 4.43 -5.31
N GLU A 127 10.30 3.56 -4.81
CA GLU A 127 11.10 2.66 -5.67
C GLU A 127 10.21 1.64 -6.42
N ILE A 128 9.18 1.09 -5.76
CA ILE A 128 8.18 0.22 -6.41
C ILE A 128 7.47 0.96 -7.55
N LEU A 129 6.98 2.18 -7.30
CA LEU A 129 6.29 2.97 -8.30
C LEU A 129 7.21 3.34 -9.46
N LYS A 130 8.44 3.69 -9.17
CA LYS A 130 9.48 3.97 -10.19
C LYS A 130 9.77 2.75 -11.06
N PHE A 131 9.91 1.57 -10.43
CA PHE A 131 10.06 0.31 -11.15
C PHE A 131 8.87 0.07 -12.10
N LEU A 132 7.65 0.12 -11.58
CA LEU A 132 6.44 -0.13 -12.37
C LEU A 132 6.22 0.91 -13.47
N LEU A 133 6.55 2.19 -13.25
CA LEU A 133 6.45 3.24 -14.27
C LEU A 133 7.41 3.01 -15.43
N ASN A 134 8.59 2.45 -15.16
CA ASN A 134 9.60 2.15 -16.17
C ASN A 134 9.27 0.88 -16.97
N GLN A 135 8.26 0.10 -16.57
CA GLN A 135 7.81 -1.07 -17.31
C GLN A 135 6.66 -0.71 -18.27
N PRO A 136 6.58 -1.35 -19.44
CA PRO A 136 5.35 -1.32 -20.23
C PRO A 136 4.15 -1.77 -19.42
N ARG A 137 2.95 -1.23 -19.68
CA ARG A 137 1.76 -1.50 -18.85
C ARG A 137 1.45 -3.01 -18.69
N ASN A 138 1.67 -3.79 -19.74
CA ASN A 138 1.46 -5.25 -19.73
C ASN A 138 2.52 -6.04 -18.94
N GLN A 139 3.58 -5.40 -18.46
CA GLN A 139 4.63 -5.97 -17.61
C GLN A 139 4.58 -5.41 -16.18
N ARG A 140 3.53 -4.67 -15.81
CA ARG A 140 3.29 -4.21 -14.44
C ARG A 140 2.48 -5.24 -13.69
N THR A 141 3.02 -6.45 -13.56
CA THR A 141 2.27 -7.57 -12.96
C THR A 141 2.75 -7.90 -11.56
N ALA A 142 1.92 -8.63 -10.85
CA ALA A 142 2.26 -9.21 -9.54
C ALA A 142 3.54 -10.03 -9.60
N ASN A 143 3.74 -10.82 -10.66
CA ASN A 143 4.93 -11.65 -10.84
C ASN A 143 6.19 -10.81 -11.06
N ASP A 144 6.09 -9.74 -11.87
CA ASP A 144 7.22 -8.84 -12.09
C ASP A 144 7.60 -8.13 -10.79
N LEU A 145 6.60 -7.70 -10.01
CA LEU A 145 6.85 -7.07 -8.71
C LEU A 145 7.47 -8.06 -7.71
N ARG A 146 6.98 -9.30 -7.63
CA ARG A 146 7.57 -10.32 -6.74
C ARG A 146 9.02 -10.62 -7.05
N ASN A 147 9.42 -10.58 -8.33
CA ASN A 147 10.79 -10.81 -8.77
C ASN A 147 11.69 -9.57 -8.57
N HIS A 148 11.12 -8.39 -8.36
CA HIS A 148 11.88 -7.16 -8.18
C HIS A 148 12.30 -6.99 -6.72
N ILE A 149 13.62 -6.82 -6.48
CA ILE A 149 14.13 -6.57 -5.13
C ILE A 149 14.08 -5.06 -4.88
N THR A 150 13.23 -4.67 -3.94
CA THR A 150 13.14 -3.31 -3.41
C THR A 150 13.69 -3.26 -1.99
N ASN A 151 14.50 -2.26 -1.67
CA ASN A 151 15.00 -2.06 -0.31
C ASN A 151 13.86 -1.88 0.69
N GLY A 152 13.98 -2.55 1.83
CA GLY A 152 12.94 -2.56 2.87
C GLY A 152 11.70 -3.36 2.52
N CYS A 153 11.77 -4.24 1.51
CA CYS A 153 10.65 -5.06 1.08
C CYS A 153 11.00 -6.54 1.01
N TYR A 154 9.96 -7.36 1.18
CA TYR A 154 10.05 -8.80 1.03
C TYR A 154 8.90 -9.35 0.18
N SER A 155 9.21 -10.40 -0.60
CA SER A 155 8.27 -11.12 -1.47
C SER A 155 8.55 -12.62 -1.42
N ILE A 156 7.55 -13.44 -1.78
CA ILE A 156 7.79 -14.85 -2.11
C ILE A 156 7.85 -14.99 -3.63
N TYR A 157 9.00 -15.40 -4.15
CA TYR A 157 9.20 -15.66 -5.58
C TYR A 157 9.91 -16.97 -5.80
N ASN A 158 9.39 -17.82 -6.70
CA ASN A 158 9.89 -19.19 -6.94
C ASN A 158 10.09 -19.99 -5.64
N ASP A 159 9.09 -19.92 -4.76
CA ASP A 159 9.05 -20.57 -3.45
C ASP A 159 10.16 -20.14 -2.47
N ARG A 160 10.78 -18.99 -2.68
CA ARG A 160 11.82 -18.44 -1.81
C ARG A 160 11.43 -17.06 -1.32
N LEU A 161 11.80 -16.78 -0.06
CA LEU A 161 11.77 -15.41 0.44
C LEU A 161 12.89 -14.63 -0.24
N ILE A 162 12.55 -13.53 -0.89
CA ILE A 162 13.50 -12.57 -1.47
C ILE A 162 13.22 -11.19 -0.92
N GLY A 163 14.26 -10.39 -0.80
CA GLY A 163 14.16 -9.03 -0.28
C GLY A 163 15.22 -8.75 0.77
N ASN A 164 15.08 -7.66 1.47
CA ASN A 164 15.99 -7.25 2.55
C ASN A 164 15.30 -6.24 3.48
N SER A 165 15.86 -6.06 4.66
CA SER A 165 15.43 -5.07 5.65
C SER A 165 16.17 -3.72 5.54
N ASN A 166 16.96 -3.53 4.48
CA ASN A 166 17.62 -2.26 4.22
C ASN A 166 16.59 -1.22 3.86
N TYR A 167 16.46 -0.17 4.64
CA TYR A 167 15.58 0.93 4.32
C TYR A 167 16.31 2.26 4.50
N THR A 168 15.98 3.19 3.63
CA THR A 168 16.49 4.55 3.70
C THR A 168 15.54 5.37 4.58
N ARG A 169 16.09 6.11 5.51
CA ARG A 169 15.39 7.21 6.18
C ARG A 169 15.79 8.51 5.49
N PRO A 170 14.89 9.49 5.38
CA PRO A 170 15.28 10.81 4.98
C PRO A 170 16.20 11.39 6.06
N ASP A 171 17.24 12.10 5.65
CA ASP A 171 18.08 12.86 6.56
C ASP A 171 17.28 14.04 7.15
N ASP A 172 16.32 14.54 6.38
CA ASP A 172 15.39 15.59 6.76
C ASP A 172 13.95 15.13 6.53
N LEU A 173 13.10 15.16 7.58
CA LEU A 173 11.68 14.82 7.49
C LEU A 173 10.89 15.81 6.63
N ASP A 174 11.39 17.03 6.44
CA ASP A 174 10.77 18.05 5.58
C ASP A 174 10.81 17.68 4.09
N GLU A 175 11.60 16.65 3.72
CA GLU A 175 11.55 16.06 2.38
C GLU A 175 10.21 15.36 2.09
N ILE A 176 9.45 15.00 3.12
CA ILE A 176 8.15 14.32 2.99
C ILE A 176 7.04 15.35 3.19
N PRO A 177 6.32 15.73 2.10
CA PRO A 177 5.25 16.72 2.21
C PRO A 177 4.14 16.25 3.15
N SER A 178 3.60 17.16 3.96
CA SER A 178 2.47 16.86 4.83
C SER A 178 1.21 16.55 4.00
N PRO A 179 0.55 15.40 4.22
CA PRO A 179 -0.70 15.07 3.53
C PRO A 179 -1.86 15.98 3.92
N PHE A 180 -1.77 16.68 5.06
CA PHE A 180 -2.75 17.67 5.48
C PHE A 180 -2.55 18.98 4.72
N LEU A 181 -1.32 19.49 4.64
CA LEU A 181 -1.03 20.75 3.94
C LEU A 181 -1.21 20.63 2.42
N THR A 182 -1.11 19.43 1.87
CA THR A 182 -1.37 19.16 0.44
C THR A 182 -2.86 18.96 0.12
N GLY A 183 -3.75 18.97 1.12
CA GLY A 183 -5.20 18.77 0.95
C GLY A 183 -5.60 17.31 0.72
N LEU A 184 -4.68 16.35 0.77
CA LEU A 184 -4.99 14.92 0.57
C LEU A 184 -5.93 14.35 1.64
N MET A 185 -5.91 14.91 2.85
CA MET A 185 -6.77 14.49 3.94
C MET A 185 -8.13 15.21 3.98
N ASP A 186 -8.34 16.27 3.21
CA ASP A 186 -9.57 17.05 3.22
C ASP A 186 -10.85 16.22 2.98
N PRO A 187 -10.89 15.25 2.04
CA PRO A 187 -12.08 14.43 1.87
C PRO A 187 -12.44 13.64 3.13
N PHE A 188 -11.44 13.11 3.84
CA PHE A 188 -11.66 12.36 5.08
C PHE A 188 -12.11 13.25 6.22
N LEU A 189 -11.53 14.45 6.37
CA LEU A 189 -11.96 15.43 7.37
C LEU A 189 -13.42 15.86 7.14
N LYS A 190 -13.83 16.06 5.88
CA LYS A 190 -15.21 16.35 5.50
C LYS A 190 -16.18 15.20 5.80
N GLU A 191 -15.71 13.95 5.73
CA GLU A 191 -16.49 12.77 6.10
C GLU A 191 -16.53 12.53 7.62
N GLY A 192 -15.87 13.38 8.42
CA GLY A 192 -15.90 13.35 9.89
C GLY A 192 -14.80 12.50 10.53
N TYR A 193 -13.74 12.15 9.79
CA TYR A 193 -12.56 11.56 10.38
C TYR A 193 -11.71 12.60 11.10
N TYR A 194 -11.08 12.21 12.20
CA TYR A 194 -10.26 13.11 13.01
C TYR A 194 -8.78 13.03 12.59
N PRO A 195 -8.04 14.16 12.62
CA PRO A 195 -6.60 14.10 12.44
C PRO A 195 -5.96 13.35 13.62
N ILE A 196 -4.88 12.59 13.33
CA ILE A 196 -3.98 12.10 14.36
C ILE A 196 -3.02 13.26 14.69
N LEU A 197 -3.01 13.68 15.94
CA LEU A 197 -2.10 14.70 16.46
C LEU A 197 -0.84 14.04 17.01
#